data_d0df4478c671824fc3f6c983d0c679f2
#
_entry.id   d0df4478c671824fc3f6c983d0c679f2
#
_cell.length_a   1.000
_cell.length_b   1.000
_cell.length_c   1.000
_cell.angle_alpha   90.00
_cell.angle_beta   90.00
_cell.angle_gamma   90.00
#
_symmetry.space_group_name_H-M   'P 1'
#
loop_
_entity.id
_entity.type
_entity.pdbx_description
1 polymer ?
#
loop_
_entity_poly.entity_id
_entity_poly.type
_entity_poly.pdbx_seq_one_letter_code
_entity_poly.pdbx_strand_id
1 'polypeptide(L)'
;MAKVSCKEVETYGDGDKTVVLVDCGTKNNIIRCLVKRGVKVVRVPWNYDFSQIDYDGLFISNGPGDPDMAGETVENIKKALSGDKPICGICMGNQLLSKAAGAKTYKLKYGHRSHNQPVRQVGTNRCFITSQNHGFAVDNETLGGDWEPLFVNMNDGTNEGIRHKSKPFFSAQFHPEACSGPLDTEFIFDDFIKLL
;
A
#
# COMPACT_ATOMS: atom_id res chain seq x y z
N MET A 1 0.79 -13.11 -8.24
CA MET A 1 -0.02 -12.87 -7.03
C MET A 1 -0.68 -14.15 -6.52
N ALA A 2 -1.60 -14.80 -7.22
CA ALA A 2 -2.33 -16.00 -6.78
C ALA A 2 -1.49 -17.17 -6.21
N LYS A 3 -0.24 -17.33 -6.65
CA LYS A 3 0.68 -18.38 -6.16
C LYS A 3 1.32 -18.09 -4.79
N VAL A 4 1.36 -16.82 -4.38
CA VAL A 4 2.05 -16.35 -3.16
C VAL A 4 1.11 -15.82 -2.08
N SER A 5 -0.13 -15.53 -2.43
CA SER A 5 -1.21 -15.15 -1.52
C SER A 5 -1.61 -16.32 -0.62
N CYS A 6 -2.07 -16.03 0.60
CA CYS A 6 -2.71 -17.02 1.47
C CYS A 6 -3.90 -17.68 0.75
N LYS A 7 -4.27 -18.87 1.19
CA LYS A 7 -5.39 -19.62 0.60
C LYS A 7 -6.67 -19.48 1.41
N GLU A 8 -6.52 -19.17 2.68
CA GLU A 8 -7.61 -19.06 3.65
C GLU A 8 -7.46 -17.75 4.42
N VAL A 9 -8.54 -17.33 5.06
CA VAL A 9 -8.53 -16.18 5.96
C VAL A 9 -7.78 -16.55 7.23
N GLU A 10 -6.83 -15.71 7.61
CA GLU A 10 -5.99 -15.90 8.81
C GLU A 10 -6.11 -14.67 9.71
N THR A 11 -6.09 -14.86 11.03
CA THR A 11 -6.20 -13.77 11.99
C THR A 11 -4.95 -13.70 12.87
N TYR A 12 -4.45 -12.48 13.12
CA TYR A 12 -3.27 -12.20 13.94
C TYR A 12 -3.58 -11.04 14.90
N GLY A 13 -3.11 -11.17 16.15
CA GLY A 13 -3.39 -10.18 17.20
C GLY A 13 -4.82 -10.23 17.70
N ASP A 14 -5.10 -9.45 18.75
CA ASP A 14 -6.35 -9.44 19.52
C ASP A 14 -6.84 -8.03 19.86
N GLY A 15 -6.33 -7.02 19.16
CA GLY A 15 -6.71 -5.62 19.37
C GLY A 15 -8.18 -5.34 19.06
N ASP A 16 -8.71 -4.27 19.64
CA ASP A 16 -10.13 -3.86 19.47
C ASP A 16 -10.42 -3.39 18.04
N LYS A 17 -9.43 -2.80 17.38
CA LYS A 17 -9.55 -2.37 15.98
C LYS A 17 -9.16 -3.49 15.02
N THR A 18 -9.98 -3.71 14.01
CA THR A 18 -9.77 -4.74 12.99
C THR A 18 -9.28 -4.14 11.69
N VAL A 19 -8.12 -4.60 11.22
CA VAL A 19 -7.55 -4.24 9.92
C VAL A 19 -7.66 -5.45 8.99
N VAL A 20 -8.35 -5.30 7.88
CA VAL A 20 -8.29 -6.29 6.79
C VAL A 20 -7.00 -6.07 6.00
N LEU A 21 -6.19 -7.12 5.88
CA LEU A 21 -4.96 -7.15 5.10
C LEU A 21 -5.16 -7.99 3.85
N VAL A 22 -5.27 -7.35 2.69
CA VAL A 22 -5.33 -8.02 1.39
C VAL A 22 -3.93 -8.53 1.04
N ASP A 23 -3.79 -9.85 0.96
CA ASP A 23 -2.52 -10.52 0.73
C ASP A 23 -2.19 -10.67 -0.75
N CYS A 24 -1.42 -9.73 -1.27
CA CYS A 24 -0.86 -9.79 -2.63
C CYS A 24 0.48 -10.53 -2.71
N GLY A 25 0.97 -11.08 -1.61
CA GLY A 25 2.30 -11.67 -1.40
C GLY A 25 2.99 -10.98 -0.22
N THR A 26 2.27 -10.86 0.87
CA THR A 26 2.63 -10.10 2.06
C THR A 26 3.97 -10.54 2.66
N LYS A 27 4.87 -9.59 2.88
CA LYS A 27 5.98 -9.77 3.82
C LYS A 27 5.44 -9.87 5.25
N ASN A 28 5.83 -10.90 5.97
CA ASN A 28 5.41 -11.11 7.36
C ASN A 28 5.69 -9.90 8.28
N ASN A 29 6.65 -9.06 7.91
CA ASN A 29 6.96 -7.88 8.70
C ASN A 29 5.86 -6.82 8.64
N ILE A 30 5.06 -6.74 7.57
CA ILE A 30 3.85 -5.90 7.52
C ILE A 30 2.87 -6.32 8.62
N ILE A 31 2.59 -7.63 8.74
CA ILE A 31 1.72 -8.17 9.79
C ILE A 31 2.28 -7.81 11.17
N ARG A 32 3.59 -8.03 11.38
CA ARG A 32 4.24 -7.69 12.67
C ARG A 32 4.15 -6.20 13.00
N CYS A 33 4.35 -5.32 12.00
CA CYS A 33 4.24 -3.88 12.20
C CYS A 33 2.82 -3.44 12.60
N LEU A 34 1.80 -4.06 12.02
CA LEU A 34 0.40 -3.79 12.38
C LEU A 34 0.06 -4.34 13.77
N VAL A 35 0.35 -5.63 14.04
CA VAL A 35 0.07 -6.28 15.33
C VAL A 35 0.81 -5.61 16.48
N LYS A 36 2.08 -5.20 16.28
CA LYS A 36 2.87 -4.44 17.28
C LYS A 36 2.16 -3.14 17.70
N ARG A 37 1.30 -2.59 16.85
CA ARG A 37 0.53 -1.36 17.11
C ARG A 37 -0.86 -1.63 17.69
N GLY A 38 -1.10 -2.85 18.16
CA GLY A 38 -2.29 -3.20 18.94
C GLY A 38 -3.57 -3.38 18.12
N VAL A 39 -3.47 -3.71 16.85
CA VAL A 39 -4.64 -4.04 16.01
C VAL A 39 -4.77 -5.54 15.77
N LYS A 40 -5.99 -5.98 15.56
CA LYS A 40 -6.31 -7.30 15.02
C LYS A 40 -6.20 -7.24 13.51
N VAL A 41 -5.38 -8.11 12.91
CA VAL A 41 -5.19 -8.21 11.46
C VAL A 41 -5.93 -9.43 10.94
N VAL A 42 -6.86 -9.23 10.02
CA VAL A 42 -7.55 -10.28 9.27
C VAL A 42 -6.95 -10.32 7.87
N ARG A 43 -6.01 -11.26 7.64
CA ARG A 43 -5.35 -11.49 6.37
C ARG A 43 -6.27 -12.28 5.46
N VAL A 44 -6.55 -11.76 4.27
CA VAL A 44 -7.44 -12.38 3.29
C VAL A 44 -6.71 -12.63 1.96
N PRO A 45 -7.11 -13.62 1.17
CA PRO A 45 -6.56 -13.85 -0.17
C PRO A 45 -6.69 -12.60 -1.07
N TRP A 46 -5.79 -12.47 -2.04
CA TRP A 46 -5.70 -11.31 -2.95
C TRP A 46 -7.02 -10.96 -3.67
N ASN A 47 -7.86 -11.94 -3.97
CA ASN A 47 -9.13 -11.78 -4.69
C ASN A 47 -10.37 -11.89 -3.78
N TYR A 48 -10.17 -11.92 -2.47
CA TYR A 48 -11.26 -12.05 -1.49
C TYR A 48 -12.16 -10.81 -1.50
N ASP A 49 -13.48 -11.03 -1.49
CA ASP A 49 -14.46 -9.95 -1.27
C ASP A 49 -14.58 -9.64 0.22
N PHE A 50 -13.77 -8.72 0.68
CA PHE A 50 -13.69 -8.31 2.09
C PHE A 50 -14.86 -7.43 2.54
N SER A 51 -15.81 -7.09 1.67
CA SER A 51 -17.06 -6.39 2.05
C SER A 51 -17.91 -7.20 3.05
N GLN A 52 -17.64 -8.51 3.16
CA GLN A 52 -18.30 -9.42 4.10
C GLN A 52 -17.73 -9.35 5.53
N ILE A 53 -16.62 -8.65 5.72
CA ILE A 53 -15.96 -8.52 7.03
C ILE A 53 -16.26 -7.13 7.59
N ASP A 54 -16.65 -7.07 8.86
CA ASP A 54 -16.65 -5.79 9.56
C ASP A 54 -15.22 -5.45 10.00
N TYR A 55 -14.71 -4.31 9.52
CA TYR A 55 -13.35 -3.85 9.76
C TYR A 55 -13.28 -2.33 9.96
N ASP A 56 -12.24 -1.85 10.63
CA ASP A 56 -11.98 -0.42 10.85
C ASP A 56 -11.10 0.19 9.76
N GLY A 57 -10.20 -0.58 9.16
CA GLY A 57 -9.31 -0.11 8.09
C GLY A 57 -8.88 -1.21 7.13
N LEU A 58 -8.53 -0.81 5.91
CA LEU A 58 -8.07 -1.70 4.84
C LEU A 58 -6.59 -1.47 4.57
N PHE A 59 -5.80 -2.55 4.60
CA PHE A 59 -4.39 -2.52 4.26
C PHE A 59 -4.11 -3.43 3.05
N ILE A 60 -3.51 -2.89 2.00
CA ILE A 60 -3.19 -3.63 0.78
C ILE A 60 -1.69 -3.88 0.77
N SER A 61 -1.30 -5.15 0.81
CA SER A 61 0.10 -5.53 1.00
C SER A 61 0.96 -5.32 -0.26
N ASN A 62 2.26 -5.46 -0.07
CA ASN A 62 3.20 -5.69 -1.16
C ASN A 62 2.91 -7.02 -1.87
N GLY A 63 3.50 -7.19 -3.05
CA GLY A 63 3.41 -8.44 -3.80
C GLY A 63 4.20 -8.41 -5.10
N PRO A 64 4.44 -9.58 -5.70
CA PRO A 64 5.12 -9.70 -6.98
C PRO A 64 4.14 -9.62 -8.15
N GLY A 65 4.68 -9.30 -9.33
CA GLY A 65 3.99 -9.44 -10.60
C GLY A 65 3.59 -8.11 -11.23
N ASP A 66 2.71 -8.22 -12.21
CA ASP A 66 2.17 -7.10 -12.95
C ASP A 66 0.84 -6.67 -12.30
N PRO A 67 0.66 -5.38 -11.91
CA PRO A 67 -0.58 -4.91 -11.32
C PRO A 67 -1.80 -5.05 -12.25
N ASP A 68 -1.61 -5.13 -13.56
CA ASP A 68 -2.69 -5.33 -14.52
C ASP A 68 -3.34 -6.72 -14.42
N MET A 69 -2.64 -7.68 -13.82
CA MET A 69 -3.15 -9.04 -13.62
C MET A 69 -4.01 -9.20 -12.35
N ALA A 70 -4.28 -8.14 -11.62
CA ALA A 70 -4.99 -8.16 -10.34
C ALA A 70 -6.37 -7.46 -10.41
N GLY A 71 -7.08 -7.63 -11.51
CA GLY A 71 -8.37 -6.95 -11.74
C GLY A 71 -9.40 -7.17 -10.63
N GLU A 72 -9.53 -8.40 -10.10
CA GLU A 72 -10.46 -8.71 -9.00
C GLU A 72 -10.13 -7.89 -7.73
N THR A 73 -8.84 -7.78 -7.38
CA THR A 73 -8.41 -6.97 -6.24
C THR A 73 -8.75 -5.48 -6.47
N VAL A 74 -8.48 -4.98 -7.67
CA VAL A 74 -8.79 -3.58 -8.05
C VAL A 74 -10.28 -3.30 -7.90
N GLU A 75 -11.15 -4.20 -8.37
CA GLU A 75 -12.60 -4.03 -8.25
C GLU A 75 -13.08 -4.06 -6.78
N ASN A 76 -12.50 -4.91 -5.92
CA ASN A 76 -12.82 -4.92 -4.51
C ASN A 76 -12.34 -3.63 -3.80
N ILE A 77 -11.16 -3.11 -4.17
CA ILE A 77 -10.68 -1.81 -3.66
C ILE A 77 -11.60 -0.66 -4.12
N LYS A 78 -12.08 -0.65 -5.37
CA LYS A 78 -13.03 0.35 -5.86
C LYS A 78 -14.30 0.40 -5.02
N LYS A 79 -14.83 -0.76 -4.61
CA LYS A 79 -15.98 -0.81 -3.70
C LYS A 79 -15.65 -0.13 -2.36
N ALA A 80 -14.46 -0.38 -1.80
CA ALA A 80 -14.02 0.23 -0.54
C ALA A 80 -13.82 1.75 -0.64
N LEU A 81 -13.40 2.27 -1.80
CA LEU A 81 -13.22 3.72 -2.04
C LEU A 81 -14.54 4.52 -1.96
N SER A 82 -15.69 3.87 -2.08
CA SER A 82 -16.99 4.54 -1.91
C SER A 82 -17.28 4.89 -0.44
N GLY A 83 -16.66 4.18 0.51
CA GLY A 83 -16.71 4.46 1.94
C GLY A 83 -15.65 5.47 2.42
N ASP A 84 -15.53 5.58 3.76
CA ASP A 84 -14.61 6.51 4.41
C ASP A 84 -13.66 5.80 5.40
N LYS A 85 -13.66 4.45 5.45
CA LYS A 85 -12.73 3.69 6.28
C LYS A 85 -11.31 3.85 5.75
N PRO A 86 -10.29 4.08 6.59
CA PRO A 86 -8.91 4.29 6.15
C PRO A 86 -8.38 3.18 5.24
N ILE A 87 -7.65 3.57 4.18
CA ILE A 87 -7.01 2.64 3.26
C ILE A 87 -5.53 2.99 3.12
N CYS A 88 -4.67 2.00 3.31
CA CYS A 88 -3.23 2.13 3.06
C CYS A 88 -2.74 1.02 2.13
N GLY A 89 -1.88 1.37 1.15
CA GLY A 89 -1.28 0.41 0.24
C GLY A 89 0.25 0.50 0.21
N ILE A 90 0.94 -0.65 0.20
CA ILE A 90 2.40 -0.72 0.12
C ILE A 90 2.85 -1.45 -1.14
N CYS A 91 3.75 -0.83 -1.90
CA CYS A 91 4.38 -1.36 -3.11
C CYS A 91 3.34 -1.81 -4.16
N MET A 92 3.04 -3.10 -4.29
CA MET A 92 1.92 -3.58 -5.11
C MET A 92 0.60 -2.92 -4.67
N GLY A 93 0.39 -2.77 -3.36
CA GLY A 93 -0.81 -2.10 -2.81
C GLY A 93 -0.93 -0.65 -3.24
N ASN A 94 0.17 0.10 -3.39
CA ASN A 94 0.17 1.44 -3.98
C ASN A 94 -0.33 1.40 -5.42
N GLN A 95 0.17 0.47 -6.22
CA GLN A 95 -0.20 0.34 -7.63
C GLN A 95 -1.68 -0.05 -7.79
N LEU A 96 -2.18 -0.98 -6.97
CA LEU A 96 -3.58 -1.43 -7.02
C LEU A 96 -4.55 -0.35 -6.53
N LEU A 97 -4.18 0.39 -5.47
CA LEU A 97 -4.96 1.53 -4.99
C LEU A 97 -5.03 2.63 -6.06
N SER A 98 -3.90 2.92 -6.72
CA SER A 98 -3.84 3.91 -7.80
C SER A 98 -4.70 3.49 -8.99
N LYS A 99 -4.70 2.21 -9.37
CA LYS A 99 -5.57 1.68 -10.43
C LYS A 99 -7.05 1.76 -10.04
N ALA A 100 -7.39 1.46 -8.79
CA ALA A 100 -8.75 1.60 -8.29
C ALA A 100 -9.21 3.07 -8.29
N ALA A 101 -8.29 4.00 -8.07
CA ALA A 101 -8.50 5.44 -8.21
C ALA A 101 -8.58 5.93 -9.68
N GLY A 102 -8.40 5.05 -10.66
CA GLY A 102 -8.47 5.35 -12.09
C GLY A 102 -7.15 5.71 -12.75
N ALA A 103 -6.04 5.72 -12.01
CA ALA A 103 -4.72 5.97 -12.57
C ALA A 103 -4.18 4.76 -13.36
N LYS A 104 -3.20 5.02 -14.22
CA LYS A 104 -2.46 4.00 -14.95
C LYS A 104 -1.13 3.70 -14.28
N THR A 105 -0.62 2.51 -14.51
CA THR A 105 0.73 2.12 -14.16
C THR A 105 1.53 1.84 -15.43
N TYR A 106 2.85 2.03 -15.34
CA TYR A 106 3.76 1.74 -16.45
C TYR A 106 4.98 0.99 -15.96
N LYS A 107 5.58 0.21 -16.84
CA LYS A 107 6.79 -0.56 -16.54
C LYS A 107 8.02 0.34 -16.65
N LEU A 108 8.80 0.40 -15.57
CA LEU A 108 10.09 1.09 -15.55
C LEU A 108 11.12 0.30 -16.37
N LYS A 109 12.03 1.00 -17.04
CA LYS A 109 13.10 0.38 -17.82
C LYS A 109 14.00 -0.51 -16.97
N TYR A 110 14.36 -0.07 -15.76
CA TYR A 110 15.25 -0.78 -14.83
C TYR A 110 14.57 -1.17 -13.52
N GLY A 111 13.55 -0.42 -13.10
CA GLY A 111 12.93 -0.51 -11.77
C GLY A 111 13.84 0.01 -10.66
N HIS A 112 13.27 0.10 -9.44
CA HIS A 112 14.01 0.48 -8.23
C HIS A 112 14.23 -0.77 -7.37
N ARG A 113 15.51 -1.13 -7.16
CA ARG A 113 15.91 -2.35 -6.42
C ARG A 113 17.12 -2.06 -5.56
N SER A 114 16.88 -1.36 -4.44
CA SER A 114 17.94 -1.05 -3.47
C SER A 114 17.38 -0.58 -2.14
N HIS A 115 18.24 -0.46 -1.13
CA HIS A 115 17.90 0.05 0.20
C HIS A 115 18.27 1.54 0.39
N ASN A 116 18.63 2.25 -0.66
CA ASN A 116 19.11 3.64 -0.60
C ASN A 116 18.41 4.55 -1.61
N GLN A 117 17.13 4.32 -1.86
CA GLN A 117 16.33 5.18 -2.74
C GLN A 117 15.85 6.42 -1.97
N PRO A 118 16.26 7.62 -2.39
CA PRO A 118 15.84 8.86 -1.75
C PRO A 118 14.44 9.25 -2.22
N VAL A 119 13.54 9.50 -1.28
CA VAL A 119 12.15 9.88 -1.54
C VAL A 119 11.84 11.16 -0.79
N ARG A 120 11.16 12.10 -1.46
CA ARG A 120 10.66 13.34 -0.86
C ARG A 120 9.15 13.26 -0.66
N GLN A 121 8.69 13.70 0.52
CA GLN A 121 7.27 13.90 0.78
C GLN A 121 6.79 15.21 0.12
N VAL A 122 5.83 15.11 -0.77
CA VAL A 122 5.31 16.26 -1.54
C VAL A 122 4.67 17.30 -0.60
N GLY A 123 4.93 18.58 -0.88
CA GLY A 123 4.43 19.70 -0.07
C GLY A 123 5.22 19.93 1.22
N THR A 124 6.32 19.21 1.44
CA THR A 124 7.18 19.36 2.63
C THR A 124 8.67 19.37 2.24
N ASN A 125 9.53 19.69 3.23
CA ASN A 125 10.99 19.55 3.10
C ASN A 125 11.51 18.19 3.62
N ARG A 126 10.63 17.23 3.90
CA ARG A 126 11.01 15.91 4.44
C ARG A 126 11.48 15.00 3.32
N CYS A 127 12.66 14.43 3.51
CA CYS A 127 13.24 13.41 2.63
C CYS A 127 13.60 12.18 3.46
N PHE A 128 13.47 11.01 2.85
CA PHE A 128 13.72 9.72 3.49
C PHE A 128 14.59 8.85 2.60
N ILE A 129 15.40 8.02 3.20
CA ILE A 129 16.05 6.91 2.50
C ILE A 129 15.14 5.70 2.64
N THR A 130 14.83 5.05 1.52
CA THR A 130 13.83 3.99 1.45
C THR A 130 14.37 2.70 0.85
N SER A 131 13.77 1.58 1.26
CA SER A 131 13.97 0.28 0.63
C SER A 131 12.94 0.09 -0.46
N GLN A 132 13.39 -0.28 -1.67
CA GLN A 132 12.51 -0.47 -2.83
C GLN A 132 12.86 -1.74 -3.60
N ASN A 133 11.83 -2.40 -4.12
CA ASN A 133 11.95 -3.53 -5.04
C ASN A 133 10.71 -3.61 -5.93
N HIS A 134 10.63 -2.76 -6.94
CA HIS A 134 9.52 -2.73 -7.88
C HIS A 134 9.97 -2.42 -9.32
N GLY A 135 9.19 -2.88 -10.28
CA GLY A 135 9.43 -2.67 -11.72
C GLY A 135 8.34 -1.84 -12.39
N PHE A 136 7.30 -1.44 -11.65
CA PHE A 136 6.20 -0.59 -12.16
C PHE A 136 6.09 0.66 -11.30
N ALA A 137 5.63 1.75 -11.92
CA ALA A 137 5.34 3.01 -11.25
C ALA A 137 3.96 3.52 -11.66
N VAL A 138 3.38 4.39 -10.84
CA VAL A 138 2.11 5.08 -11.13
C VAL A 138 2.39 6.28 -12.03
N ASP A 139 1.56 6.43 -13.07
CA ASP A 139 1.61 7.58 -13.96
C ASP A 139 0.84 8.76 -13.32
N ASN A 140 1.57 9.75 -12.85
CA ASN A 140 1.01 10.94 -12.20
C ASN A 140 0.02 11.72 -13.07
N GLU A 141 0.21 11.72 -14.40
CA GLU A 141 -0.65 12.46 -15.32
C GLU A 141 -2.06 11.85 -15.43
N THR A 142 -2.20 10.61 -15.00
CA THR A 142 -3.46 9.87 -15.02
C THR A 142 -4.20 9.86 -13.69
N LEU A 143 -3.63 10.46 -12.63
CA LEU A 143 -4.30 10.60 -11.33
C LEU A 143 -5.53 11.51 -11.46
N GLY A 144 -6.67 11.05 -10.99
CA GLY A 144 -7.91 11.82 -10.94
C GLY A 144 -7.82 13.05 -10.01
N GLY A 145 -8.71 14.02 -10.20
CA GLY A 145 -8.65 15.31 -9.51
C GLY A 145 -8.73 15.27 -7.97
N ASP A 146 -9.26 14.20 -7.39
CA ASP A 146 -9.34 13.99 -5.93
C ASP A 146 -8.09 13.37 -5.33
N TRP A 147 -7.14 12.96 -6.16
CA TRP A 147 -5.90 12.33 -5.76
C TRP A 147 -4.69 13.19 -6.10
N GLU A 148 -3.63 13.03 -5.34
CA GLU A 148 -2.37 13.71 -5.58
C GLU A 148 -1.18 12.82 -5.18
N PRO A 149 0.03 13.03 -5.76
CA PRO A 149 1.23 12.37 -5.29
C PRO A 149 1.51 12.73 -3.84
N LEU A 150 1.77 11.71 -3.00
CA LEU A 150 2.21 11.89 -1.61
C LEU A 150 3.74 11.87 -1.52
N PHE A 151 4.37 11.01 -2.31
CA PHE A 151 5.82 10.85 -2.35
C PHE A 151 6.33 10.81 -3.79
N VAL A 152 7.56 11.30 -3.98
CA VAL A 152 8.27 11.25 -5.27
C VAL A 152 9.72 10.82 -5.08
N ASN A 153 10.24 10.01 -5.99
CA ASN A 153 11.66 9.63 -6.04
C ASN A 153 12.51 10.84 -6.41
N MET A 154 13.59 11.08 -5.69
CA MET A 154 14.45 12.24 -5.93
C MET A 154 15.45 12.02 -7.07
N ASN A 155 15.66 10.78 -7.52
CA ASN A 155 16.57 10.47 -8.61
C ASN A 155 15.93 10.69 -9.98
N ASP A 156 14.66 10.32 -10.15
CA ASP A 156 13.99 10.29 -11.47
C ASP A 156 12.59 10.89 -11.49
N GLY A 157 12.07 11.37 -10.33
CA GLY A 157 10.77 12.00 -10.23
C GLY A 157 9.59 11.04 -10.30
N THR A 158 9.80 9.72 -10.30
CA THR A 158 8.70 8.73 -10.31
C THR A 158 7.82 8.86 -9.08
N ASN A 159 6.54 8.49 -9.23
CA ASN A 159 5.61 8.43 -8.11
C ASN A 159 6.04 7.36 -7.10
N GLU A 160 6.08 7.74 -5.85
CA GLU A 160 6.43 6.86 -4.73
C GLU A 160 5.30 6.72 -3.70
N GLY A 161 4.10 7.17 -4.05
CA GLY A 161 2.89 7.06 -3.24
C GLY A 161 1.87 8.11 -3.61
N ILE A 162 0.61 7.82 -3.35
CA ILE A 162 -0.52 8.71 -3.59
C ILE A 162 -1.30 8.95 -2.29
N ARG A 163 -2.07 10.03 -2.25
CA ARG A 163 -3.09 10.27 -1.23
C ARG A 163 -4.34 10.88 -1.83
N HIS A 164 -5.48 10.61 -1.20
CA HIS A 164 -6.71 11.30 -1.49
C HIS A 164 -6.75 12.64 -0.73
N LYS A 165 -7.27 13.71 -1.36
CA LYS A 165 -7.24 15.07 -0.80
C LYS A 165 -8.12 15.27 0.42
N SER A 166 -9.19 14.47 0.57
CA SER A 166 -10.20 14.64 1.62
C SER A 166 -10.54 13.36 2.38
N LYS A 167 -10.25 12.16 1.83
CA LYS A 167 -10.50 10.87 2.49
C LYS A 167 -9.23 10.29 3.07
N PRO A 168 -9.30 9.41 4.08
CA PRO A 168 -8.15 8.82 4.75
C PRO A 168 -7.51 7.69 3.93
N PHE A 169 -7.20 7.96 2.65
CA PHE A 169 -6.63 7.00 1.71
C PHE A 169 -5.24 7.45 1.28
N PHE A 170 -4.26 6.59 1.45
CA PHE A 170 -2.89 6.89 1.04
C PHE A 170 -2.08 5.63 0.78
N SER A 171 -0.90 5.78 0.20
CA SER A 171 -0.02 4.66 -0.11
C SER A 171 1.45 5.07 -0.18
N ALA A 172 2.31 4.04 -0.15
CA ALA A 172 3.75 4.17 -0.39
C ALA A 172 4.20 3.09 -1.38
N GLN A 173 5.01 3.47 -2.38
CA GLN A 173 5.61 2.54 -3.33
C GLN A 173 6.80 1.79 -2.73
N PHE A 174 7.50 2.42 -1.79
CA PHE A 174 8.61 1.83 -1.05
C PHE A 174 8.11 0.91 0.07
N HIS A 175 9.05 0.25 0.76
CA HIS A 175 8.80 -0.71 1.82
C HIS A 175 9.10 -0.11 3.21
N PRO A 176 8.10 0.51 3.90
CA PRO A 176 8.29 1.06 5.25
C PRO A 176 8.51 -0.02 6.31
N GLU A 177 8.09 -1.25 6.03
CA GLU A 177 8.32 -2.42 6.90
C GLU A 177 9.78 -2.91 6.86
N ALA A 178 10.57 -2.46 5.93
CA ALA A 178 11.96 -2.80 5.60
C ALA A 178 12.45 -4.16 6.13
N CYS A 179 13.30 -4.39 6.96
CA CYS A 179 13.82 -5.64 7.55
C CYS A 179 14.38 -6.65 6.48
N SER A 180 15.55 -6.41 5.95
CA SER A 180 16.55 -5.37 6.26
C SER A 180 16.26 -4.07 5.51
N GLY A 181 16.84 -2.95 6.00
CA GLY A 181 16.77 -1.65 5.33
C GLY A 181 16.55 -0.50 6.31
N PRO A 182 16.46 0.75 5.81
CA PRO A 182 16.20 1.92 6.62
C PRO A 182 14.82 1.86 7.28
N LEU A 183 14.73 2.36 8.52
CA LEU A 183 13.50 2.40 9.32
C LEU A 183 12.83 3.78 9.31
N ASP A 184 13.38 4.73 8.56
CA ASP A 184 12.94 6.14 8.53
C ASP A 184 11.47 6.33 8.16
N THR A 185 10.88 5.36 7.50
CA THR A 185 9.52 5.42 6.97
C THR A 185 8.50 4.55 7.72
N GLU A 186 8.88 3.93 8.86
CA GLU A 186 7.98 3.09 9.66
C GLU A 186 6.75 3.88 10.18
N PHE A 187 6.85 5.22 10.25
CA PHE A 187 5.75 6.12 10.60
C PHE A 187 4.50 5.96 9.71
N ILE A 188 4.61 5.42 8.51
CA ILE A 188 3.48 5.09 7.62
C ILE A 188 2.45 4.21 8.33
N PHE A 189 2.92 3.24 9.14
CA PHE A 189 2.03 2.41 9.94
C PHE A 189 1.39 3.20 11.07
N ASP A 190 2.14 4.09 11.75
CA ASP A 190 1.61 4.92 12.82
C ASP A 190 0.53 5.87 12.31
N ASP A 191 0.76 6.46 11.12
CA ASP A 191 -0.20 7.36 10.49
C ASP A 191 -1.47 6.62 10.07
N PHE A 192 -1.36 5.38 9.57
CA PHE A 192 -2.53 4.55 9.28
C PHE A 192 -3.32 4.21 10.54
N ILE A 193 -2.67 3.78 11.61
CA ILE A 193 -3.33 3.41 12.87
C ILE A 193 -4.06 4.60 13.51
N LYS A 194 -3.53 5.81 13.42
CA LYS A 194 -4.18 7.03 13.93
C LYS A 194 -5.50 7.36 13.23
N LEU A 195 -5.73 6.82 12.05
CA LEU A 195 -6.94 7.06 11.28
C LEU A 195 -8.06 6.05 11.58
N LEU A 196 -7.76 4.91 12.26
CA LEU A 196 -8.73 3.90 12.70
C LEU A 196 -9.58 4.43 13.87
#